data_2f1990dd7a1cd0a102175f241a09e0af
#
_entry.id   2f1990dd7a1cd0a102175f241a09e0af
#
_cell.length_a   1.000
_cell.length_b   1.000
_cell.length_c   1.000
_cell.angle_alpha   90.00
_cell.angle_beta   90.00
_cell.angle_gamma   90.00
#
_symmetry.space_group_name_H-M   'P 1'
#
loop_
_entity.id
_entity.type
_entity.pdbx_description
1 polymer ?
#
loop_
_entity_poly.entity_id
_entity_poly.type
_entity_poly.pdbx_seq_one_letter_code
_entity_poly.pdbx_strand_id
1 'polypeptide(L)'
;MPINPGNRSSVLDTCRQILEDETTLRSDEPNALEGEIRTLVSGYPIEAMASSIATYDREVAGLIVGIAKKESDWGNHVPTLGGQDCFNYWGYKGGGSRGTAMGYACFGSPEEAVKAIGDRIVRLVASNKSSGPEDMLVWKCGSSCAGHSAESVRSWVASVRMYYDRIVKG
;
A
#
# COMPACT_ATOMS: atom_id res chain seq x y z
N MET A 1 -59.19 -8.31 22.10
CA MET A 1 -58.66 -7.93 20.78
C MET A 1 -57.49 -8.83 20.46
N PRO A 2 -57.51 -9.59 19.37
CA PRO A 2 -56.40 -10.47 19.04
C PRO A 2 -55.24 -9.65 18.48
N ILE A 3 -54.01 -9.90 18.99
CA ILE A 3 -52.77 -9.33 18.52
C ILE A 3 -52.41 -9.97 17.16
N ASN A 4 -52.26 -9.16 16.17
CA ASN A 4 -51.97 -9.58 14.78
C ASN A 4 -50.53 -10.17 14.70
N PRO A 5 -50.32 -11.44 14.28
CA PRO A 5 -49.01 -12.07 14.22
C PRO A 5 -48.18 -11.67 12.99
N GLY A 6 -48.69 -10.77 12.13
CA GLY A 6 -48.06 -10.41 10.84
C GLY A 6 -46.81 -9.54 10.90
N ASN A 7 -46.40 -9.02 12.07
CA ASN A 7 -45.34 -7.99 12.13
C ASN A 7 -43.95 -8.50 12.60
N ARG A 8 -43.82 -9.78 12.94
CA ARG A 8 -42.51 -10.35 13.34
C ARG A 8 -41.65 -10.80 12.15
N SER A 9 -42.27 -11.19 11.04
CA SER A 9 -41.56 -11.62 9.83
C SER A 9 -40.84 -10.44 9.15
N SER A 10 -41.50 -9.30 9.08
CA SER A 10 -41.00 -8.09 8.40
C SER A 10 -39.73 -7.50 9.06
N VAL A 11 -39.62 -7.54 10.41
CA VAL A 11 -38.45 -7.02 11.12
C VAL A 11 -37.23 -7.95 10.95
N LEU A 12 -37.47 -9.26 10.96
CA LEU A 12 -36.41 -10.24 10.76
C LEU A 12 -35.88 -10.22 9.32
N ASP A 13 -36.77 -10.00 8.34
CA ASP A 13 -36.38 -9.88 6.93
C ASP A 13 -35.59 -8.58 6.69
N THR A 14 -35.96 -7.48 7.33
CA THR A 14 -35.21 -6.22 7.27
C THR A 14 -33.84 -6.35 7.93
N CYS A 15 -33.72 -7.00 9.10
CA CYS A 15 -32.44 -7.25 9.76
C CYS A 15 -31.54 -8.17 8.91
N ARG A 16 -32.10 -9.18 8.27
CA ARG A 16 -31.38 -10.08 7.38
C ARG A 16 -30.84 -9.31 6.15
N GLN A 17 -31.64 -8.43 5.58
CA GLN A 17 -31.27 -7.62 4.42
C GLN A 17 -30.14 -6.64 4.75
N ILE A 18 -30.17 -6.03 5.93
CA ILE A 18 -29.08 -5.15 6.41
C ILE A 18 -27.77 -5.95 6.60
N LEU A 19 -27.85 -7.16 7.16
CA LEU A 19 -26.69 -8.03 7.35
C LEU A 19 -26.13 -8.56 6.03
N GLU A 20 -26.98 -8.83 5.04
CA GLU A 20 -26.57 -9.23 3.68
C GLU A 20 -25.94 -8.05 2.93
N ASP A 21 -26.46 -6.83 3.06
CA ASP A 21 -25.88 -5.61 2.50
C ASP A 21 -24.52 -5.27 3.14
N GLU A 22 -24.35 -5.37 4.46
CA GLU A 22 -23.06 -5.19 5.13
C GLU A 22 -22.04 -6.26 4.72
N THR A 23 -22.47 -7.50 4.48
CA THR A 23 -21.59 -8.58 4.02
C THR A 23 -21.16 -8.36 2.56
N THR A 24 -22.05 -7.85 1.71
CA THR A 24 -21.76 -7.51 0.31
C THR A 24 -20.81 -6.33 0.22
N LEU A 25 -21.02 -5.26 1.03
CA LEU A 25 -20.13 -4.11 1.12
C LEU A 25 -18.71 -4.51 1.59
N ARG A 26 -18.59 -5.52 2.48
CA ARG A 26 -17.31 -6.02 2.96
C ARG A 26 -16.55 -6.88 1.95
N SER A 27 -17.23 -7.54 1.04
CA SER A 27 -16.60 -8.34 -0.03
C SER A 27 -16.07 -7.49 -1.18
N ASP A 28 -16.57 -6.25 -1.34
CA ASP A 28 -16.16 -5.33 -2.40
C ASP A 28 -14.97 -4.41 -2.00
N GLU A 29 -14.61 -4.31 -0.71
CA GLU A 29 -13.52 -3.44 -0.24
C GLU A 29 -12.15 -3.72 -0.88
N PRO A 30 -11.67 -4.97 -1.04
CA PRO A 30 -10.40 -5.23 -1.74
C PRO A 30 -10.45 -4.80 -3.21
N ASN A 31 -11.57 -5.02 -3.88
CA ASN A 31 -11.76 -4.64 -5.29
C ASN A 31 -11.83 -3.10 -5.45
N ALA A 32 -12.44 -2.39 -4.50
CA ALA A 32 -12.49 -0.94 -4.52
C ALA A 32 -11.10 -0.31 -4.36
N LEU A 33 -10.32 -0.77 -3.37
CA LEU A 33 -8.95 -0.31 -3.15
C LEU A 33 -8.04 -0.60 -4.35
N GLU A 34 -8.15 -1.79 -4.94
CA GLU A 34 -7.41 -2.12 -6.17
C GLU A 34 -7.76 -1.16 -7.31
N GLY A 35 -9.04 -0.87 -7.52
CA GLY A 35 -9.51 0.06 -8.54
C GLY A 35 -8.99 1.48 -8.33
N GLU A 36 -8.98 1.97 -7.11
CA GLU A 36 -8.41 3.27 -6.73
C GLU A 36 -6.91 3.33 -7.02
N ILE A 37 -6.16 2.29 -6.61
CA ILE A 37 -4.73 2.19 -6.87
C ILE A 37 -4.47 2.18 -8.37
N ARG A 38 -5.14 1.34 -9.15
CA ARG A 38 -4.99 1.26 -10.61
C ARG A 38 -5.24 2.61 -11.28
N THR A 39 -6.29 3.31 -10.86
CA THR A 39 -6.61 4.64 -11.39
C THR A 39 -5.48 5.64 -11.10
N LEU A 40 -4.94 5.64 -9.88
CA LEU A 40 -3.90 6.56 -9.46
C LEU A 40 -2.58 6.33 -10.19
N VAL A 41 -2.19 5.06 -10.41
CA VAL A 41 -0.89 4.68 -10.98
C VAL A 41 -0.98 4.26 -12.45
N SER A 42 -2.08 4.57 -13.13
CA SER A 42 -2.34 4.15 -14.51
C SER A 42 -1.22 4.58 -15.46
N GLY A 43 -0.75 3.66 -16.27
CA GLY A 43 0.34 3.87 -17.23
C GLY A 43 1.75 3.79 -16.63
N TYR A 44 1.90 3.53 -15.34
CA TYR A 44 3.21 3.31 -14.70
C TYR A 44 3.47 1.83 -14.45
N PRO A 45 4.73 1.37 -14.41
CA PRO A 45 5.07 -0.04 -14.18
C PRO A 45 4.43 -0.66 -12.92
N ILE A 46 4.27 0.13 -11.85
CA ILE A 46 3.65 -0.32 -10.59
C ILE A 46 2.16 -0.72 -10.75
N GLU A 47 1.49 -0.32 -11.83
CA GLU A 47 0.10 -0.71 -12.09
C GLU A 47 -0.08 -2.23 -12.09
N ALA A 48 0.91 -2.97 -12.57
CA ALA A 48 0.91 -4.44 -12.53
C ALA A 48 0.92 -5.02 -11.10
N MET A 49 1.25 -4.22 -10.10
CA MET A 49 1.32 -4.61 -8.69
C MET A 49 0.04 -4.25 -7.89
N ALA A 50 -0.93 -3.58 -8.51
CA ALA A 50 -2.08 -3.01 -7.80
C ALA A 50 -2.89 -4.06 -7.01
N SER A 51 -3.12 -5.24 -7.57
CA SER A 51 -3.83 -6.33 -6.87
C SER A 51 -3.08 -6.82 -5.63
N SER A 52 -1.75 -6.98 -5.74
CA SER A 52 -0.92 -7.37 -4.59
C SER A 52 -0.87 -6.29 -3.52
N ILE A 53 -0.80 -5.01 -3.91
CA ILE A 53 -0.82 -3.88 -2.98
C ILE A 53 -2.16 -3.81 -2.25
N ALA A 54 -3.27 -4.05 -2.94
CA ALA A 54 -4.62 -4.02 -2.36
C ALA A 54 -4.90 -5.15 -1.35
N THR A 55 -4.00 -6.11 -1.18
CA THR A 55 -4.11 -7.13 -0.12
C THR A 55 -3.76 -6.59 1.27
N TYR A 56 -3.11 -5.44 1.34
CA TYR A 56 -2.80 -4.75 2.59
C TYR A 56 -3.91 -3.79 2.99
N ASP A 57 -3.94 -3.40 4.27
CA ASP A 57 -4.84 -2.33 4.71
C ASP A 57 -4.51 -1.01 3.98
N ARG A 58 -5.45 -0.08 4.03
CA ARG A 58 -5.42 1.17 3.26
C ARG A 58 -4.22 2.05 3.61
N GLU A 59 -3.82 2.09 4.89
CA GLU A 59 -2.66 2.85 5.33
C GLU A 59 -1.34 2.26 4.80
N VAL A 60 -1.18 0.95 4.90
CA VAL A 60 0.00 0.25 4.37
C VAL A 60 0.06 0.37 2.84
N ALA A 61 -1.07 0.17 2.14
CA ALA A 61 -1.17 0.36 0.70
C ALA A 61 -0.80 1.80 0.29
N GLY A 62 -1.28 2.81 1.03
CA GLY A 62 -0.93 4.21 0.82
C GLY A 62 0.56 4.49 0.97
N LEU A 63 1.22 3.88 1.97
CA LEU A 63 2.67 3.97 2.14
C LEU A 63 3.43 3.29 1.01
N ILE A 64 3.02 2.08 0.58
CA ILE A 64 3.61 1.38 -0.55
C ILE A 64 3.58 2.27 -1.80
N VAL A 65 2.42 2.82 -2.15
CA VAL A 65 2.23 3.66 -3.34
C VAL A 65 2.99 4.98 -3.24
N GLY A 66 2.93 5.64 -2.09
CA GLY A 66 3.58 6.92 -1.86
C GLY A 66 5.11 6.84 -1.89
N ILE A 67 5.70 5.84 -1.25
CA ILE A 67 7.15 5.63 -1.25
C ILE A 67 7.64 5.27 -2.65
N ALA A 68 6.94 4.38 -3.37
CA ALA A 68 7.30 4.03 -4.75
C ALA A 68 7.32 5.24 -5.68
N LYS A 69 6.37 6.17 -5.53
CA LYS A 69 6.39 7.42 -6.30
C LYS A 69 7.65 8.21 -6.05
N LYS A 70 8.00 8.37 -4.78
CA LYS A 70 9.16 9.18 -4.39
C LYS A 70 10.49 8.55 -4.79
N GLU A 71 10.62 7.24 -4.68
CA GLU A 71 11.89 6.54 -4.87
C GLU A 71 12.18 6.21 -6.34
N SER A 72 11.17 5.92 -7.15
CA SER A 72 11.38 5.43 -8.52
C SER A 72 10.43 6.02 -9.56
N ASP A 73 9.60 7.00 -9.18
CA ASP A 73 8.52 7.46 -10.06
C ASP A 73 7.64 6.29 -10.52
N TRP A 74 7.19 5.49 -9.55
CA TRP A 74 6.35 4.31 -9.76
C TRP A 74 6.93 3.27 -10.72
N GLY A 75 8.25 3.10 -10.69
CA GLY A 75 8.95 2.09 -11.47
C GLY A 75 9.57 2.59 -12.78
N ASN A 76 9.49 3.90 -13.09
CA ASN A 76 10.16 4.46 -14.26
C ASN A 76 11.70 4.48 -14.11
N HIS A 77 12.21 4.50 -12.87
CA HIS A 77 13.63 4.53 -12.56
C HIS A 77 13.98 3.40 -11.58
N VAL A 78 14.35 2.25 -12.10
CA VAL A 78 14.55 1.02 -11.30
C VAL A 78 15.90 0.38 -11.58
N PRO A 79 16.47 -0.34 -10.59
CA PRO A 79 17.62 -1.18 -10.85
C PRO A 79 17.25 -2.32 -11.80
N THR A 80 18.19 -2.70 -12.67
CA THR A 80 18.05 -3.85 -13.56
C THR A 80 19.18 -4.85 -13.34
N LEU A 81 18.90 -6.12 -13.53
CA LEU A 81 19.86 -7.21 -13.48
C LEU A 81 19.81 -7.98 -14.80
N GLY A 82 20.92 -7.98 -15.55
CA GLY A 82 20.93 -8.58 -16.87
C GLY A 82 19.94 -7.95 -17.86
N GLY A 83 19.66 -6.64 -17.71
CA GLY A 83 18.69 -5.91 -18.52
C GLY A 83 17.23 -6.13 -18.14
N GLN A 84 16.95 -6.92 -17.11
CA GLN A 84 15.59 -7.18 -16.61
C GLN A 84 15.29 -6.34 -15.38
N ASP A 85 14.07 -5.83 -15.27
CA ASP A 85 13.58 -5.10 -14.11
C ASP A 85 13.73 -5.94 -12.82
N CYS A 86 14.28 -5.30 -11.78
CA CYS A 86 14.40 -5.90 -10.45
C CYS A 86 13.11 -5.81 -9.63
N PHE A 87 12.03 -5.22 -10.14
CA PHE A 87 10.77 -4.96 -9.44
C PHE A 87 10.93 -4.20 -8.12
N ASN A 88 12.07 -3.52 -7.92
CA ASN A 88 12.38 -2.78 -6.72
C ASN A 88 12.11 -1.29 -6.93
N TYR A 89 10.87 -0.90 -6.73
CA TYR A 89 10.39 0.47 -6.93
C TYR A 89 10.55 1.36 -5.70
N TRP A 90 11.11 0.82 -4.62
CA TRP A 90 11.23 1.47 -3.31
C TRP A 90 12.67 1.74 -2.86
N GLY A 91 13.66 1.46 -3.67
CA GLY A 91 15.06 1.60 -3.28
C GLY A 91 15.48 0.65 -2.14
N TYR A 92 14.82 -0.49 -2.01
CA TYR A 92 15.03 -1.42 -0.90
C TYR A 92 16.38 -2.15 -1.03
N LYS A 93 17.16 -2.15 0.07
CA LYS A 93 18.50 -2.74 0.13
C LYS A 93 18.54 -4.10 0.85
N GLY A 94 17.38 -4.71 1.12
CA GLY A 94 17.31 -6.06 1.68
C GLY A 94 17.57 -7.15 0.65
N GLY A 95 17.21 -8.39 0.97
CA GLY A 95 17.34 -9.54 0.08
C GLY A 95 16.21 -9.61 -0.95
N GLY A 96 16.53 -10.10 -2.15
CA GLY A 96 15.58 -10.51 -3.17
C GLY A 96 15.98 -11.86 -3.75
N SER A 97 15.04 -12.63 -4.30
CA SER A 97 15.30 -14.01 -4.79
C SER A 97 16.27 -14.05 -5.97
N ARG A 98 16.43 -12.94 -6.71
CA ARG A 98 17.41 -12.79 -7.79
C ARG A 98 18.72 -12.14 -7.35
N GLY A 99 18.93 -11.92 -6.03
CA GLY A 99 20.12 -11.28 -5.51
C GLY A 99 20.00 -9.75 -5.49
N THR A 100 21.06 -9.04 -5.91
CA THR A 100 21.11 -7.58 -5.85
C THR A 100 21.66 -6.99 -7.16
N ALA A 101 21.20 -5.79 -7.50
CA ALA A 101 21.76 -4.95 -8.55
C ALA A 101 22.08 -3.56 -7.97
N MET A 102 23.32 -3.11 -8.12
CA MET A 102 23.81 -1.81 -7.60
C MET A 102 23.55 -1.63 -6.09
N GLY A 103 23.53 -2.73 -5.31
CA GLY A 103 23.26 -2.71 -3.87
C GLY A 103 21.77 -2.71 -3.49
N TYR A 104 20.86 -2.77 -4.46
CA TYR A 104 19.42 -2.88 -4.24
C TYR A 104 18.94 -4.30 -4.47
N ALA A 105 17.93 -4.73 -3.72
CA ALA A 105 17.30 -6.04 -3.90
C ALA A 105 16.73 -6.21 -5.30
N CYS A 106 16.89 -7.42 -5.85
CA CYS A 106 16.34 -7.80 -7.13
C CYS A 106 15.35 -8.96 -6.90
N PHE A 107 14.07 -8.69 -7.09
CA PHE A 107 12.99 -9.64 -6.84
C PHE A 107 12.69 -10.49 -8.08
N GLY A 108 12.13 -11.68 -7.87
CA GLY A 108 11.78 -12.61 -8.94
C GLY A 108 10.45 -12.26 -9.62
N SER A 109 9.56 -11.56 -8.91
CA SER A 109 8.25 -11.14 -9.42
C SER A 109 7.75 -9.87 -8.75
N PRO A 110 6.74 -9.20 -9.35
CA PRO A 110 6.01 -8.10 -8.72
C PRO A 110 5.42 -8.46 -7.35
N GLU A 111 4.84 -9.65 -7.21
CA GLU A 111 4.21 -10.14 -5.99
C GLU A 111 5.24 -10.32 -4.86
N GLU A 112 6.41 -10.89 -5.19
CA GLU A 112 7.51 -11.02 -4.24
C GLU A 112 7.97 -9.65 -3.74
N ALA A 113 8.11 -8.70 -4.65
CA ALA A 113 8.51 -7.34 -4.32
C ALA A 113 7.50 -6.68 -3.37
N VAL A 114 6.22 -6.68 -3.73
CA VAL A 114 5.15 -6.09 -2.90
C VAL A 114 5.10 -6.76 -1.53
N LYS A 115 5.23 -8.09 -1.47
CA LYS A 115 5.24 -8.82 -0.19
C LYS A 115 6.42 -8.40 0.69
N ALA A 116 7.63 -8.34 0.15
CA ALA A 116 8.82 -7.95 0.90
C ALA A 116 8.70 -6.52 1.48
N ILE A 117 8.21 -5.59 0.66
CA ILE A 117 8.04 -4.18 1.03
C ILE A 117 6.87 -4.01 2.00
N GLY A 118 5.71 -4.58 1.70
CA GLY A 118 4.52 -4.49 2.55
C GLY A 118 4.76 -5.07 3.94
N ASP A 119 5.36 -6.25 4.04
CA ASP A 119 5.72 -6.87 5.32
C ASP A 119 6.73 -6.01 6.11
N ARG A 120 7.65 -5.33 5.42
CA ARG A 120 8.58 -4.39 6.07
C ARG A 120 7.84 -3.18 6.62
N ILE A 121 6.91 -2.61 5.86
CA ILE A 121 6.11 -1.47 6.28
C ILE A 121 5.21 -1.86 7.45
N VAL A 122 4.53 -3.01 7.39
CA VAL A 122 3.70 -3.53 8.51
C VAL A 122 4.51 -3.60 9.81
N ARG A 123 5.74 -4.13 9.75
CA ARG A 123 6.62 -4.17 10.95
C ARG A 123 6.99 -2.77 11.46
N LEU A 124 7.23 -1.80 10.57
CA LEU A 124 7.53 -0.41 10.95
C LEU A 124 6.32 0.27 11.60
N VAL A 125 5.14 0.11 11.02
CA VAL A 125 3.88 0.63 11.57
C VAL A 125 3.64 0.06 12.96
N ALA A 126 3.81 -1.24 13.15
CA ALA A 126 3.65 -1.90 14.44
C ALA A 126 4.67 -1.38 15.49
N SER A 127 5.92 -1.17 15.09
CA SER A 127 6.98 -0.67 15.98
C SER A 127 6.77 0.80 16.37
N ASN A 128 6.35 1.63 15.43
CA ASN A 128 6.15 3.06 15.63
C ASN A 128 4.78 3.38 16.23
N LYS A 129 3.85 2.42 16.23
CA LYS A 129 2.44 2.58 16.61
C LYS A 129 1.74 3.70 15.83
N SER A 130 2.16 3.92 14.60
CA SER A 130 1.68 4.94 13.69
C SER A 130 1.93 4.52 12.25
N SER A 131 1.03 4.92 11.35
CA SER A 131 1.04 4.59 9.93
C SER A 131 1.28 5.79 9.01
N GLY A 132 1.71 6.92 9.57
CA GLY A 132 1.97 8.13 8.79
C GLY A 132 3.32 8.11 8.04
N PRO A 133 3.44 8.87 6.95
CA PRO A 133 4.72 9.03 6.23
C PRO A 133 5.87 9.54 7.10
N GLU A 134 5.58 10.33 8.12
CA GLU A 134 6.57 10.83 9.09
C GLU A 134 7.27 9.70 9.86
N ASP A 135 6.58 8.59 10.07
CA ASP A 135 7.09 7.43 10.80
C ASP A 135 7.90 6.49 9.91
N MET A 136 7.94 6.77 8.59
CA MET A 136 8.71 6.01 7.60
C MET A 136 10.08 6.63 7.29
N LEU A 137 10.58 7.56 8.10
CA LEU A 137 11.87 8.23 7.87
C LEU A 137 13.07 7.27 7.85
N VAL A 138 12.95 6.12 8.48
CA VAL A 138 13.96 5.04 8.35
C VAL A 138 14.16 4.61 6.90
N TRP A 139 13.14 4.76 6.06
CA TRP A 139 13.24 4.46 4.63
C TRP A 139 14.18 5.42 3.90
N LYS A 140 14.05 6.72 4.19
CA LYS A 140 14.90 7.75 3.61
C LYS A 140 16.30 7.81 4.23
N CYS A 141 16.36 7.71 5.55
CA CYS A 141 17.53 8.09 6.34
C CYS A 141 18.32 6.89 6.89
N GLY A 142 17.75 5.67 6.85
CA GLY A 142 18.31 4.55 7.57
C GLY A 142 18.21 4.77 9.09
N SER A 143 19.30 4.56 9.81
CA SER A 143 19.33 4.67 11.29
C SER A 143 19.33 6.12 11.81
N SER A 144 19.69 7.09 10.98
CA SER A 144 19.78 8.50 11.38
C SER A 144 19.62 9.45 10.20
N CYS A 145 18.85 10.52 10.38
CA CYS A 145 18.72 11.59 9.41
C CYS A 145 19.84 12.66 9.51
N ALA A 146 20.85 12.49 10.35
CA ALA A 146 21.90 13.49 10.57
C ALA A 146 22.69 13.88 9.30
N GLY A 147 22.74 12.96 8.30
CA GLY A 147 23.36 13.22 6.99
C GLY A 147 22.47 13.92 5.96
N HIS A 148 21.23 14.27 6.34
CA HIS A 148 20.26 14.90 5.44
C HIS A 148 19.85 16.27 5.97
N SER A 149 19.66 17.25 5.06
CA SER A 149 19.10 18.55 5.46
C SER A 149 17.64 18.40 5.92
N ALA A 150 17.21 19.23 6.86
CA ALA A 150 15.83 19.25 7.34
C ALA A 150 14.83 19.51 6.18
N GLU A 151 15.22 20.32 5.20
CA GLU A 151 14.42 20.57 3.99
C GLU A 151 14.25 19.30 3.14
N SER A 152 15.33 18.53 2.92
CA SER A 152 15.28 17.27 2.18
C SER A 152 14.38 16.24 2.86
N VAL A 153 14.40 16.16 4.20
CA VAL A 153 13.53 15.30 4.98
C VAL A 153 12.06 15.71 4.84
N ARG A 154 11.76 17.00 5.05
CA ARG A 154 10.39 17.53 4.86
C ARG A 154 9.87 17.31 3.45
N SER A 155 10.68 17.55 2.43
CA SER A 155 10.31 17.34 1.03
C SER A 155 9.99 15.87 0.74
N TRP A 156 10.75 14.94 1.31
CA TRP A 156 10.48 13.51 1.19
C TRP A 156 9.12 13.14 1.80
N VAL A 157 8.88 13.56 3.04
CA VAL A 157 7.60 13.33 3.74
C VAL A 157 6.42 13.90 2.96
N ALA A 158 6.54 15.16 2.50
CA ALA A 158 5.47 15.82 1.75
C ALA A 158 5.15 15.10 0.43
N SER A 159 6.18 14.59 -0.26
CA SER A 159 6.01 13.83 -1.51
C SER A 159 5.29 12.49 -1.27
N VAL A 160 5.68 11.75 -0.23
CA VAL A 160 5.01 10.49 0.13
C VAL A 160 3.58 10.74 0.58
N ARG A 161 3.37 11.77 1.42
CA ARG A 161 2.05 12.14 1.95
C ARG A 161 1.04 12.47 0.86
N MET A 162 1.47 13.15 -0.19
CA MET A 162 0.58 13.52 -1.29
C MET A 162 -0.16 12.30 -1.89
N TYR A 163 0.54 11.20 -2.08
CA TYR A 163 -0.03 9.97 -2.66
C TYR A 163 -0.63 9.03 -1.61
N TYR A 164 -0.05 9.01 -0.41
CA TYR A 164 -0.63 8.34 0.75
C TYR A 164 -2.05 8.84 1.04
N ASP A 165 -2.23 10.15 1.11
CA ASP A 165 -3.54 10.76 1.39
C ASP A 165 -4.59 10.45 0.32
N ARG A 166 -4.18 10.29 -0.94
CA ARG A 166 -5.10 9.89 -2.03
C ARG A 166 -5.64 8.46 -1.87
N ILE A 167 -4.87 7.58 -1.24
CA ILE A 167 -5.32 6.22 -0.95
C ILE A 167 -6.09 6.15 0.36
N VAL A 168 -5.63 6.86 1.40
CA VAL A 168 -6.20 6.76 2.75
C VAL A 168 -7.49 7.55 2.91
N LYS A 169 -7.60 8.70 2.23
CA LYS A 169 -8.76 9.59 2.35
C LYS A 169 -9.79 9.43 1.23
N GLY A 170 -9.44 8.72 0.16
CA GLY A 170 -10.30 8.45 -1.00
C GLY A 170 -10.38 9.61 -1.95
#